data_37b55308a211dead7c0d785925c28496
#
_entry.id   37b55308a211dead7c0d785925c28496
#
_cell.length_a   1.000
_cell.length_b   1.000
_cell.length_c   1.000
_cell.angle_alpha   90.00
_cell.angle_beta   90.00
_cell.angle_gamma   90.00
#
_symmetry.space_group_name_H-M   'P 1'
#
loop_
_entity.id
_entity.type
_entity.pdbx_description
1 polymer ?
#
loop_
_entity_poly.entity_id
_entity_poly.type
_entity_poly.pdbx_seq_one_letter_code
_entity_poly.pdbx_strand_id
1 'polypeptide(L)'
;PTTQARPSIYYHYQVFQPWLASQHPAQERKKVVIVGSGPAGMVTALELARHGVPSVVLSAELQFSQGSRAIVFTRRSLEILQQVGVADRMVAGGLPWRFGNSFYRNQLCFRMEAPHDADDRFGPLLNVQQQFMEEYLHDACAANPLIDFRWGNKVVKVEQKDGYASAT
;
A
#
# COMPACT_ATOMS: atom_id res chain seq x y z
N PRO A 1 -12.21 4.43 13.78
CA PRO A 1 -11.23 5.26 13.08
C PRO A 1 -10.89 6.51 13.87
N THR A 2 -9.63 6.94 13.83
CA THR A 2 -9.20 8.19 14.46
C THR A 2 -9.56 9.36 13.55
N THR A 3 -10.25 10.37 14.10
CA THR A 3 -10.62 11.61 13.39
C THR A 3 -9.59 12.73 13.54
N GLN A 4 -8.55 12.51 14.36
CA GLN A 4 -7.44 13.45 14.55
C GLN A 4 -6.16 12.86 13.94
N ALA A 5 -5.31 13.75 13.40
CA ALA A 5 -4.01 13.34 12.90
C ALA A 5 -3.16 12.74 14.03
N ARG A 6 -2.50 11.64 13.75
CA ARG A 6 -1.59 10.98 14.70
C ARG A 6 -0.35 11.85 14.90
N PRO A 7 0.12 12.06 16.13
CA PRO A 7 1.30 12.88 16.37
C PRO A 7 2.54 12.20 15.79
N SER A 8 3.33 12.94 15.03
CA SER A 8 4.63 12.53 14.54
C SER A 8 5.46 13.76 14.20
N ILE A 9 6.75 13.76 14.55
CA ILE A 9 7.70 14.79 14.15
C ILE A 9 8.31 14.55 12.76
N TYR A 10 8.09 13.36 12.19
CA TYR A 10 8.69 12.93 10.92
C TYR A 10 7.68 12.81 9.78
N TYR A 11 6.38 12.77 10.10
CA TYR A 11 5.34 12.55 9.12
C TYR A 11 4.03 13.23 9.51
N HIS A 12 3.48 14.03 8.59
CA HIS A 12 2.19 14.68 8.76
C HIS A 12 1.08 13.77 8.27
N TYR A 13 0.41 13.08 9.20
CA TYR A 13 -0.71 12.22 8.85
C TYR A 13 -1.90 13.04 8.37
N GLN A 14 -2.23 12.88 7.09
CA GLN A 14 -3.48 13.40 6.54
C GLN A 14 -4.65 12.61 7.09
N VAL A 15 -5.70 13.30 7.51
CA VAL A 15 -6.99 12.71 7.88
C VAL A 15 -7.92 12.83 6.69
N PHE A 16 -8.35 11.71 6.17
CA PHE A 16 -9.29 11.66 5.06
C PHE A 16 -10.72 11.75 5.56
N GLN A 17 -11.61 12.30 4.73
CA GLN A 17 -13.04 12.33 5.05
C GLN A 17 -13.65 10.94 4.89
N PRO A 18 -14.52 10.51 5.83
CA PRO A 18 -15.22 9.25 5.68
C PRO A 18 -16.14 9.29 4.47
N TRP A 19 -16.14 8.23 3.68
CA TRP A 19 -17.12 8.07 2.61
C TRP A 19 -18.47 7.71 3.22
N LEU A 20 -19.50 8.49 2.92
CA LEU A 20 -20.86 8.29 3.44
C LEU A 20 -21.83 7.96 2.31
N ALA A 21 -22.49 6.81 2.42
CA ALA A 21 -23.47 6.36 1.40
C ALA A 21 -24.59 7.39 1.15
N SER A 22 -24.98 8.15 2.18
CA SER A 22 -26.00 9.19 2.06
C SER A 22 -25.61 10.38 1.16
N GLN A 23 -24.33 10.55 0.88
CA GLN A 23 -23.79 11.63 0.01
C GLN A 23 -23.61 11.18 -1.43
N HIS A 24 -23.91 9.91 -1.74
CA HIS A 24 -23.72 9.34 -3.06
C HIS A 24 -25.02 8.71 -3.55
N PRO A 25 -25.32 8.76 -4.88
CA PRO A 25 -26.51 8.10 -5.43
C PRO A 25 -26.44 6.58 -5.18
N ALA A 26 -27.61 5.94 -5.20
CA ALA A 26 -27.70 4.49 -5.07
C ALA A 26 -26.74 3.81 -6.05
N GLN A 27 -25.88 2.98 -5.52
CA GLN A 27 -24.82 2.38 -6.33
C GLN A 27 -25.22 0.99 -6.81
N GLU A 28 -24.91 0.72 -8.07
CA GLU A 28 -24.99 -0.62 -8.63
C GLU A 28 -24.00 -1.58 -7.94
N ARG A 29 -24.27 -2.88 -8.08
CA ARG A 29 -23.34 -3.91 -7.61
C ARG A 29 -21.98 -3.72 -8.26
N LYS A 30 -20.93 -3.70 -7.44
CA LYS A 30 -19.55 -3.63 -7.93
C LYS A 30 -19.04 -5.03 -8.25
N LYS A 31 -18.27 -5.18 -9.31
CA LYS A 31 -17.69 -6.47 -9.71
C LYS A 31 -16.67 -6.98 -8.68
N VAL A 32 -15.86 -6.06 -8.16
CA VAL A 32 -14.80 -6.38 -7.20
C VAL A 32 -14.85 -5.41 -6.02
N VAL A 33 -14.83 -5.95 -4.81
CA VAL A 33 -14.69 -5.20 -3.57
C VAL A 33 -13.45 -5.71 -2.85
N ILE A 34 -12.55 -4.81 -2.52
CA ILE A 34 -11.30 -5.08 -1.81
C ILE A 34 -11.46 -4.59 -0.38
N VAL A 35 -11.35 -5.47 0.58
CA VAL A 35 -11.44 -5.14 2.00
C VAL A 35 -10.05 -4.94 2.58
N GLY A 36 -9.74 -3.71 2.92
CA GLY A 36 -8.44 -3.28 3.42
C GLY A 36 -7.65 -2.45 2.41
N SER A 37 -7.20 -1.29 2.87
CA SER A 37 -6.44 -0.29 2.11
C SER A 37 -4.94 -0.32 2.38
N GLY A 38 -4.43 -1.44 2.88
CA GLY A 38 -2.99 -1.64 3.02
C GLY A 38 -2.32 -1.86 1.65
N PRO A 39 -0.98 -2.01 1.62
CA PRO A 39 -0.22 -2.17 0.38
C PRO A 39 -0.76 -3.24 -0.56
N ALA A 40 -1.11 -4.42 -0.03
CA ALA A 40 -1.65 -5.51 -0.85
C ALA A 40 -2.98 -5.14 -1.51
N GLY A 41 -3.91 -4.50 -0.76
CA GLY A 41 -5.20 -4.09 -1.30
C GLY A 41 -5.07 -3.02 -2.38
N MET A 42 -4.22 -2.02 -2.17
CA MET A 42 -3.99 -0.95 -3.14
C MET A 42 -3.28 -1.45 -4.41
N VAL A 43 -2.27 -2.32 -4.28
CA VAL A 43 -1.62 -2.94 -5.44
C VAL A 43 -2.62 -3.80 -6.22
N THR A 44 -3.48 -4.57 -5.52
CA THR A 44 -4.54 -5.36 -6.18
C THR A 44 -5.49 -4.45 -6.97
N ALA A 45 -5.92 -3.32 -6.39
CA ALA A 45 -6.79 -2.38 -7.10
C ALA A 45 -6.13 -1.80 -8.35
N LEU A 46 -4.88 -1.40 -8.25
CA LEU A 46 -4.11 -0.86 -9.37
C LEU A 46 -3.86 -1.90 -10.47
N GLU A 47 -3.54 -3.15 -10.11
CA GLU A 47 -3.39 -4.22 -11.08
C GLU A 47 -4.71 -4.55 -11.78
N LEU A 48 -5.83 -4.61 -11.06
CA LEU A 48 -7.14 -4.78 -11.67
C LEU A 48 -7.46 -3.63 -12.65
N ALA A 49 -7.16 -2.39 -12.26
CA ALA A 49 -7.37 -1.23 -13.12
C ALA A 49 -6.52 -1.27 -14.40
N ARG A 50 -5.29 -1.77 -14.34
CA ARG A 50 -4.44 -2.02 -15.53
C ARG A 50 -5.11 -2.97 -16.52
N HIS A 51 -5.92 -3.90 -16.04
CA HIS A 51 -6.69 -4.83 -16.86
C HIS A 51 -8.12 -4.34 -17.15
N GLY A 52 -8.42 -3.07 -16.91
CA GLY A 52 -9.74 -2.48 -17.17
C GLY A 52 -10.84 -2.96 -16.21
N VAL A 53 -10.49 -3.52 -15.06
CA VAL A 53 -11.44 -4.04 -14.07
C VAL A 53 -11.68 -3.00 -12.98
N PRO A 54 -12.88 -2.40 -12.89
CA PRO A 54 -13.22 -1.48 -11.82
C PRO A 54 -13.30 -2.18 -10.46
N SER A 55 -12.84 -1.50 -9.41
CA SER A 55 -12.88 -2.01 -8.05
C SER A 55 -13.24 -0.94 -7.02
N VAL A 56 -13.72 -1.40 -5.86
CA VAL A 56 -13.95 -0.56 -4.68
C VAL A 56 -12.97 -1.01 -3.61
N VAL A 57 -12.22 -0.06 -3.03
CA VAL A 57 -11.33 -0.30 -1.89
C VAL A 57 -11.97 0.24 -0.63
N LEU A 58 -12.21 -0.62 0.35
CA LEU A 58 -12.81 -0.24 1.63
C LEU A 58 -11.72 -0.15 2.71
N SER A 59 -11.54 1.04 3.28
CA SER A 59 -10.64 1.29 4.40
C SER A 59 -11.42 1.47 5.71
N ALA A 60 -11.07 0.71 6.75
CA ALA A 60 -11.62 0.93 8.09
C ALA A 60 -11.10 2.21 8.74
N GLU A 61 -9.91 2.65 8.35
CA GLU A 61 -9.21 3.80 8.91
C GLU A 61 -9.48 5.07 8.11
N LEU A 62 -9.08 6.21 8.67
CA LEU A 62 -9.09 7.52 8.01
C LEU A 62 -7.68 8.09 7.77
N GLN A 63 -6.65 7.29 7.99
CA GLN A 63 -5.24 7.68 7.87
C GLN A 63 -4.42 6.48 7.44
N PHE A 64 -3.24 6.74 6.90
CA PHE A 64 -2.24 5.69 6.65
C PHE A 64 -1.76 5.02 7.94
N SER A 65 -1.11 3.87 7.81
CA SER A 65 -0.59 3.10 8.95
C SER A 65 0.38 3.93 9.78
N GLN A 66 0.24 3.86 11.10
CA GLN A 66 1.18 4.52 12.00
C GLN A 66 2.46 3.70 12.13
N GLY A 67 3.58 4.36 11.92
CA GLY A 67 4.90 3.75 12.00
C GLY A 67 5.18 2.79 10.85
N SER A 68 6.34 2.16 10.89
CA SER A 68 6.75 1.20 9.88
C SER A 68 6.65 -0.22 10.43
N ARG A 69 5.75 -1.02 9.86
CA ARG A 69 5.69 -2.47 10.12
C ARG A 69 6.61 -3.24 9.19
N ALA A 70 6.82 -2.71 8.00
CA ALA A 70 7.76 -3.21 7.02
C ALA A 70 8.60 -2.03 6.51
N ILE A 71 9.90 -2.20 6.45
CA ILE A 71 10.83 -1.17 5.99
C ILE A 71 11.68 -1.65 4.81
N VAL A 72 11.90 -2.94 4.69
CA VAL A 72 12.76 -3.53 3.67
C VAL A 72 11.92 -4.08 2.52
N PHE A 73 12.19 -3.58 1.31
CA PHE A 73 11.60 -4.07 0.08
C PHE A 73 12.66 -4.76 -0.76
N THR A 74 12.33 -5.95 -1.24
CA THR A 74 13.19 -6.70 -2.15
C THR A 74 13.03 -6.19 -3.59
N ARG A 75 14.00 -6.52 -4.46
CA ARG A 75 13.91 -6.28 -5.90
C ARG A 75 12.57 -6.72 -6.47
N ARG A 76 12.12 -7.93 -6.13
CA ARG A 76 10.87 -8.47 -6.63
C ARG A 76 9.66 -7.60 -6.26
N SER A 77 9.62 -7.05 -5.06
CA SER A 77 8.58 -6.11 -4.65
C SER A 77 8.60 -4.83 -5.49
N LEU A 78 9.79 -4.30 -5.79
CA LEU A 78 9.94 -3.12 -6.63
C LEU A 78 9.53 -3.37 -8.08
N GLU A 79 9.80 -4.55 -8.63
CA GLU A 79 9.33 -4.96 -9.96
C GLU A 79 7.80 -5.00 -10.04
N ILE A 80 7.13 -5.50 -9.00
CA ILE A 80 5.66 -5.47 -8.92
C ILE A 80 5.15 -4.03 -8.82
N LEU A 81 5.75 -3.21 -7.93
CA LEU A 81 5.41 -1.80 -7.78
C LEU A 81 5.67 -0.97 -9.04
N GLN A 82 6.63 -1.39 -9.87
CA GLN A 82 6.88 -0.79 -11.17
C GLN A 82 5.70 -0.97 -12.13
N GLN A 83 5.07 -2.13 -12.10
CA GLN A 83 3.92 -2.42 -12.96
C GLN A 83 2.74 -1.48 -12.68
N VAL A 84 2.60 -1.01 -11.45
CA VAL A 84 1.59 -0.05 -11.03
C VAL A 84 2.09 1.40 -10.94
N GLY A 85 3.30 1.68 -11.44
CA GLY A 85 3.84 3.03 -11.59
C GLY A 85 4.36 3.68 -10.30
N VAL A 86 4.60 2.91 -9.23
CA VAL A 86 4.98 3.45 -7.90
C VAL A 86 6.46 3.27 -7.58
N ALA A 87 7.16 2.35 -8.25
CA ALA A 87 8.53 1.97 -7.91
C ALA A 87 9.53 3.15 -7.95
N ASP A 88 9.42 4.05 -8.93
CA ASP A 88 10.36 5.16 -9.07
C ASP A 88 10.27 6.14 -7.88
N ARG A 89 9.06 6.40 -7.37
CA ARG A 89 8.87 7.18 -6.13
C ARG A 89 9.46 6.47 -4.91
N MET A 90 9.29 5.14 -4.84
CA MET A 90 9.90 4.32 -3.77
C MET A 90 11.42 4.44 -3.78
N VAL A 91 12.05 4.31 -4.95
CA VAL A 91 13.51 4.40 -5.10
C VAL A 91 14.01 5.81 -4.77
N ALA A 92 13.31 6.84 -5.23
CA ALA A 92 13.69 8.23 -4.97
C ALA A 92 13.60 8.61 -3.49
N GLY A 93 12.61 8.07 -2.76
CA GLY A 93 12.40 8.34 -1.33
C GLY A 93 13.04 7.33 -0.38
N GLY A 94 13.69 6.29 -0.90
CA GLY A 94 14.23 5.19 -0.12
C GLY A 94 15.75 5.17 -0.02
N LEU A 95 16.25 4.31 0.84
CA LEU A 95 17.69 4.05 1.02
C LEU A 95 18.01 2.66 0.46
N PRO A 96 18.68 2.57 -0.71
CA PRO A 96 19.12 1.30 -1.25
C PRO A 96 20.31 0.74 -0.46
N TRP A 97 20.34 -0.57 -0.29
CA TRP A 97 21.46 -1.23 0.36
C TRP A 97 21.64 -2.67 -0.16
N ARG A 98 22.85 -3.21 0.07
CA ARG A 98 23.24 -4.53 -0.41
C ARG A 98 23.91 -5.36 0.67
N PHE A 99 24.55 -4.70 1.63
CA PHE A 99 25.36 -5.37 2.65
C PHE A 99 24.73 -5.21 4.03
N GLY A 100 24.59 -6.33 4.75
CA GLY A 100 24.24 -6.35 6.16
C GLY A 100 25.41 -6.87 7.00
N ASN A 101 25.76 -6.17 8.05
CA ASN A 101 26.85 -6.55 8.94
C ASN A 101 26.31 -6.84 10.34
N SER A 102 26.75 -7.94 10.93
CA SER A 102 26.47 -8.29 12.33
C SER A 102 27.75 -8.25 13.15
N PHE A 103 27.73 -7.54 14.26
CA PHE A 103 28.89 -7.36 15.15
C PHE A 103 28.60 -7.97 16.52
N TYR A 104 29.62 -8.55 17.12
CA TYR A 104 29.64 -8.92 18.51
C TYR A 104 30.89 -8.32 19.16
N ARG A 105 30.75 -7.54 20.24
CA ARG A 105 31.84 -6.84 20.92
C ARG A 105 32.81 -6.15 19.96
N ASN A 106 32.30 -5.38 19.03
CA ASN A 106 33.04 -4.67 17.97
C ASN A 106 33.80 -5.54 16.95
N GLN A 107 33.62 -6.86 16.98
CA GLN A 107 34.15 -7.76 15.97
C GLN A 107 33.05 -8.11 14.97
N LEU A 108 33.37 -7.99 13.67
CA LEU A 108 32.47 -8.42 12.61
C LEU A 108 32.36 -9.95 12.63
N CYS A 109 31.18 -10.48 12.99
CA CYS A 109 30.92 -11.91 13.04
C CYS A 109 30.35 -12.44 11.73
N PHE A 110 29.55 -11.62 11.04
CA PHE A 110 28.88 -12.04 9.81
C PHE A 110 28.64 -10.84 8.92
N ARG A 111 28.86 -11.04 7.62
CA ARG A 111 28.49 -10.10 6.58
C ARG A 111 27.61 -10.80 5.56
N MET A 112 26.39 -10.30 5.38
CA MET A 112 25.50 -10.68 4.31
C MET A 112 25.74 -9.77 3.11
N GLU A 113 25.78 -10.34 1.93
CA GLU A 113 25.73 -9.62 0.67
C GLU A 113 24.53 -10.13 -0.13
N ALA A 114 23.59 -9.24 -0.46
CA ALA A 114 22.46 -9.61 -1.28
C ALA A 114 22.86 -9.67 -2.77
N PRO A 115 22.44 -10.71 -3.54
CA PRO A 115 22.78 -10.88 -4.94
C PRO A 115 22.32 -9.69 -5.77
N HIS A 116 23.18 -9.25 -6.71
CA HIS A 116 22.86 -8.17 -7.62
C HIS A 116 23.68 -8.29 -8.89
N ASP A 117 23.01 -8.28 -10.03
CA ASP A 117 23.61 -8.30 -11.35
C ASP A 117 23.59 -6.92 -11.99
N ALA A 118 24.50 -6.66 -12.95
CA ALA A 118 24.62 -5.37 -13.61
C ALA A 118 23.35 -5.00 -14.42
N ASP A 119 22.62 -6.00 -14.88
CA ASP A 119 21.39 -5.83 -15.68
C ASP A 119 20.12 -5.68 -14.82
N ASP A 120 20.25 -5.78 -13.50
CA ASP A 120 19.13 -5.58 -12.58
C ASP A 120 18.70 -4.12 -12.57
N ARG A 121 17.44 -3.83 -12.91
CA ARG A 121 16.90 -2.47 -12.86
C ARG A 121 16.89 -1.88 -11.44
N PHE A 122 16.60 -2.72 -10.44
CA PHE A 122 16.55 -2.31 -9.04
C PHE A 122 17.64 -2.99 -8.23
N GLY A 123 18.17 -2.28 -7.24
CA GLY A 123 19.03 -2.88 -6.23
C GLY A 123 18.32 -4.00 -5.48
N PRO A 124 19.07 -4.90 -4.81
CA PRO A 124 18.50 -6.07 -4.18
C PRO A 124 17.56 -5.72 -3.01
N LEU A 125 17.86 -4.65 -2.28
CA LEU A 125 17.13 -4.22 -1.09
C LEU A 125 16.98 -2.70 -1.06
N LEU A 126 15.82 -2.23 -0.60
CA LEU A 126 15.47 -0.82 -0.44
C LEU A 126 14.75 -0.63 0.89
N ASN A 127 15.18 0.33 1.69
CA ASN A 127 14.46 0.74 2.90
C ASN A 127 13.57 1.95 2.60
N VAL A 128 12.26 1.78 2.80
CA VAL A 128 11.25 2.84 2.79
C VAL A 128 10.28 2.58 3.91
N GLN A 129 9.90 3.58 4.67
CA GLN A 129 8.87 3.42 5.69
C GLN A 129 7.51 3.18 5.04
N GLN A 130 6.72 2.28 5.63
CA GLN A 130 5.45 1.80 5.07
C GLN A 130 4.46 2.93 4.79
N GLN A 131 4.38 3.96 5.66
CA GLN A 131 3.46 5.08 5.46
C GLN A 131 3.73 5.85 4.15
N PHE A 132 5.01 5.99 3.74
CA PHE A 132 5.33 6.63 2.45
C PHE A 132 4.91 5.76 1.27
N MET A 133 5.11 4.44 1.36
CA MET A 133 4.62 3.54 0.33
C MET A 133 3.09 3.58 0.22
N GLU A 134 2.38 3.59 1.37
CA GLU A 134 0.91 3.70 1.37
C GLU A 134 0.43 5.02 0.76
N GLU A 135 1.12 6.13 1.03
CA GLU A 135 0.86 7.42 0.38
C GLU A 135 1.03 7.34 -1.13
N TYR A 136 2.14 6.79 -1.62
CA TYR A 136 2.41 6.68 -3.04
C TYR A 136 1.40 5.78 -3.77
N LEU A 137 1.02 4.68 -3.15
CA LEU A 137 0.00 3.78 -3.66
C LEU A 137 -1.39 4.42 -3.66
N HIS A 138 -1.73 5.14 -2.59
CA HIS A 138 -3.01 5.85 -2.50
C HIS A 138 -3.12 6.94 -3.57
N ASP A 139 -2.08 7.74 -3.79
CA ASP A 139 -2.06 8.75 -4.83
C ASP A 139 -2.32 8.14 -6.22
N ALA A 140 -1.68 6.99 -6.50
CA ALA A 140 -1.90 6.24 -7.73
C ALA A 140 -3.35 5.72 -7.84
N CYS A 141 -3.92 5.21 -6.73
CA CYS A 141 -5.33 4.78 -6.69
C CYS A 141 -6.28 5.96 -6.91
N ALA A 142 -6.06 7.09 -6.24
CA ALA A 142 -6.91 8.27 -6.32
C ALA A 142 -6.91 8.92 -7.72
N ALA A 143 -5.80 8.79 -8.45
CA ALA A 143 -5.69 9.26 -9.83
C ALA A 143 -6.36 8.34 -10.86
N ASN A 144 -6.80 7.14 -10.47
CA ASN A 144 -7.35 6.15 -11.40
C ASN A 144 -8.88 6.09 -11.34
N PRO A 145 -9.61 6.43 -12.42
CA PRO A 145 -11.06 6.49 -12.42
C PRO A 145 -11.76 5.13 -12.26
N LEU A 146 -11.03 4.01 -12.38
CA LEU A 146 -11.56 2.67 -12.17
C LEU A 146 -11.52 2.24 -10.69
N ILE A 147 -10.93 3.05 -9.81
CA ILE A 147 -10.77 2.74 -8.39
C ILE A 147 -11.62 3.68 -7.54
N ASP A 148 -12.65 3.14 -6.89
CA ASP A 148 -13.48 3.85 -5.93
C ASP A 148 -12.92 3.60 -4.52
N PHE A 149 -12.19 4.58 -3.98
CA PHE A 149 -11.52 4.46 -2.70
C PHE A 149 -12.37 5.07 -1.57
N ARG A 150 -12.72 4.26 -0.56
CA ARG A 150 -13.66 4.63 0.51
C ARG A 150 -13.01 4.53 1.88
N TRP A 151 -12.68 5.66 2.43
CA TRP A 151 -12.18 5.80 3.80
C TRP A 151 -13.29 5.68 4.84
N GLY A 152 -12.97 5.18 6.03
CA GLY A 152 -13.89 5.09 7.15
C GLY A 152 -14.96 4.00 7.03
N ASN A 153 -14.82 3.07 6.08
CA ASN A 153 -15.78 2.00 5.81
C ASN A 153 -15.25 0.66 6.34
N LYS A 154 -15.49 0.39 7.63
CA LYS A 154 -15.09 -0.85 8.29
C LYS A 154 -16.04 -1.97 7.94
N VAL A 155 -15.53 -3.00 7.26
CA VAL A 155 -16.29 -4.24 7.02
C VAL A 155 -16.31 -5.09 8.28
N VAL A 156 -17.49 -5.42 8.74
CA VAL A 156 -17.71 -6.23 9.95
C VAL A 156 -18.25 -7.64 9.64
N LYS A 157 -18.78 -7.82 8.43
CA LYS A 157 -19.32 -9.12 8.00
C LYS A 157 -19.19 -9.28 6.49
N VAL A 158 -18.87 -10.50 6.06
CA VAL A 158 -18.92 -10.91 4.64
C VAL A 158 -19.81 -12.14 4.55
N GLU A 159 -20.75 -12.14 3.63
CA GLU A 159 -21.66 -13.25 3.37
C GLU A 159 -21.63 -13.60 1.90
N GLN A 160 -21.48 -14.88 1.61
CA GLN A 160 -21.64 -15.41 0.27
C GLN A 160 -23.09 -15.80 0.04
N LYS A 161 -23.65 -15.40 -1.10
CA LYS A 161 -25.01 -15.74 -1.55
C LYS A 161 -24.93 -16.26 -2.99
N ASP A 162 -26.04 -16.81 -3.49
CA ASP A 162 -26.09 -17.29 -4.86
C ASP A 162 -25.81 -16.16 -5.84
N GLY A 163 -24.69 -16.27 -6.56
CA GLY A 163 -24.28 -15.34 -7.59
C GLY A 163 -23.64 -14.03 -7.11
N TYR A 164 -23.47 -13.79 -5.78
CA TYR A 164 -22.76 -12.61 -5.27
C TYR A 164 -22.27 -12.78 -3.82
N ALA A 165 -21.37 -11.89 -3.40
CA ALA A 165 -21.01 -11.71 -2.01
C ALA A 165 -21.46 -10.34 -1.51
N SER A 166 -21.83 -10.22 -0.24
CA SER A 166 -22.13 -8.95 0.41
C SER A 166 -21.14 -8.67 1.53
N ALA A 167 -20.68 -7.42 1.62
CA ALA A 167 -19.88 -6.90 2.71
C ALA A 167 -20.68 -5.83 3.47
N THR A 168 -20.72 -5.95 4.80
CA THR A 168 -21.42 -5.00 5.69
C THR A 168 -20.44 -4.38 6.65
#